data_b1ca38c075bdfaff78a12055d343c45f
#
_entry.id   b1ca38c075bdfaff78a12055d343c45f
#
_cell.length_a   1.000
_cell.length_b   1.000
_cell.length_c   1.000
_cell.angle_alpha   90.00
_cell.angle_beta   90.00
_cell.angle_gamma   90.00
#
_symmetry.space_group_name_H-M   'P 1'
#
loop_
_entity.id
_entity.type
_entity.pdbx_description
1 polymer ?
#
loop_
_entity_poly.entity_id
_entity_poly.type
_entity_poly.pdbx_seq_one_letter_code
_entity_poly.pdbx_strand_id
1 'polypeptide(L)'
;MSVLTDEQALAELVQRHREIYNGPAIDGKLEAIIRDGSHTELTGWDILRVLRTSRSVFFDTHVEVVSGHHTATYLRFESVARFPKLMRLLAQDMAKWIRWTFRHDPITGIVATTSAAEVLAEGIADVLHETARLRVTLTPYSCETGRIGTDIKIGAIKPGEHFVALNDVTTRGNCVSKLGKVITDNGGLLAGMMVFARRDSGQFPLIGDLIAQHPFYYTTDLDMPQWEPAQCPLCRVNKPLLSWRDMPEL
;
A
#
# COMPACT_ATOMS: atom_id res chain seq x y z
N MET A 1 -12.14 -32.69 13.76
CA MET A 1 -11.09 -31.64 13.73
C MET A 1 -11.53 -30.55 14.69
N SER A 2 -10.73 -30.25 15.71
CA SER A 2 -11.03 -29.15 16.65
C SER A 2 -10.95 -27.82 15.85
N VAL A 3 -12.01 -27.02 15.91
CA VAL A 3 -12.01 -25.66 15.39
C VAL A 3 -11.08 -24.87 16.29
N LEU A 4 -10.00 -24.30 15.74
CA LEU A 4 -9.10 -23.44 16.49
C LEU A 4 -9.86 -22.19 16.95
N THR A 5 -9.58 -21.71 18.14
CA THR A 5 -10.02 -20.37 18.55
C THR A 5 -9.25 -19.33 17.74
N ASP A 6 -9.79 -18.11 17.61
CA ASP A 6 -9.12 -17.01 16.88
C ASP A 6 -7.72 -16.72 17.47
N GLU A 7 -7.57 -16.84 18.78
CA GLU A 7 -6.30 -16.67 19.49
C GLU A 7 -5.28 -17.76 19.13
N GLN A 8 -5.72 -19.01 19.02
CA GLN A 8 -4.87 -20.12 18.60
C GLN A 8 -4.45 -19.97 17.14
N ALA A 9 -5.38 -19.60 16.26
CA ALA A 9 -5.10 -19.36 14.85
C ALA A 9 -4.08 -18.21 14.66
N LEU A 10 -4.18 -17.15 15.46
CA LEU A 10 -3.25 -16.04 15.46
C LEU A 10 -1.86 -16.45 15.97
N ALA A 11 -1.78 -17.22 17.06
CA ALA A 11 -0.52 -17.73 17.60
C ALA A 11 0.21 -18.63 16.58
N GLU A 12 -0.51 -19.52 15.92
CA GLU A 12 0.02 -20.36 14.85
C GLU A 12 0.52 -19.53 13.66
N LEU A 13 -0.21 -18.48 13.29
CA LEU A 13 0.22 -17.55 12.22
C LEU A 13 1.55 -16.88 12.56
N VAL A 14 1.68 -16.33 13.78
CA VAL A 14 2.92 -15.68 14.25
C VAL A 14 4.09 -16.65 14.25
N GLN A 15 3.88 -17.85 14.76
CA GLN A 15 4.92 -18.88 14.79
C GLN A 15 5.37 -19.27 13.37
N ARG A 16 4.41 -19.53 12.48
CA ARG A 16 4.68 -19.86 11.07
C ARG A 16 5.40 -18.73 10.35
N HIS A 17 4.98 -17.48 10.57
CA HIS A 17 5.65 -16.32 10.00
C HIS A 17 7.12 -16.24 10.41
N ARG A 18 7.44 -16.46 11.70
CA ARG A 18 8.83 -16.53 12.18
C ARG A 18 9.62 -17.64 11.54
N GLU A 19 9.05 -18.83 11.42
CA GLU A 19 9.69 -19.99 10.79
C GLU A 19 10.01 -19.73 9.32
N ILE A 20 9.06 -19.15 8.57
CA ILE A 20 9.25 -18.79 7.16
C ILE A 20 10.38 -17.79 7.00
N TYR A 21 10.39 -16.70 7.79
CA TYR A 21 11.42 -15.67 7.68
C TYR A 21 12.81 -16.09 8.20
N ASN A 22 12.87 -17.06 9.07
CA ASN A 22 14.14 -17.64 9.54
C ASN A 22 14.61 -18.83 8.66
N GLY A 23 13.75 -19.31 7.77
CA GLY A 23 14.06 -20.41 6.87
C GLY A 23 14.85 -19.96 5.63
N PRO A 24 15.54 -20.89 4.95
CA PRO A 24 16.35 -20.58 3.79
C PRO A 24 15.54 -20.21 2.53
N ALA A 25 14.24 -20.52 2.50
CA ALA A 25 13.41 -20.34 1.32
C ALA A 25 12.71 -18.95 1.24
N ILE A 26 12.94 -18.07 2.22
CA ILE A 26 12.21 -16.78 2.26
C ILE A 26 12.49 -15.90 1.05
N ASP A 27 13.74 -15.82 0.61
CA ASP A 27 14.11 -14.98 -0.53
C ASP A 27 13.39 -15.44 -1.80
N GLY A 28 13.39 -16.74 -2.09
CA GLY A 28 12.67 -17.29 -3.22
C GLY A 28 11.16 -17.10 -3.14
N LYS A 29 10.56 -17.16 -1.92
CA LYS A 29 9.13 -16.85 -1.74
C LYS A 29 8.82 -15.37 -2.03
N LEU A 30 9.68 -14.45 -1.60
CA LEU A 30 9.53 -13.02 -1.86
C LEU A 30 9.78 -12.70 -3.33
N GLU A 31 10.84 -13.23 -3.94
CA GLU A 31 11.13 -13.05 -5.37
C GLU A 31 9.98 -13.54 -6.26
N ALA A 32 9.34 -14.65 -5.88
CA ALA A 32 8.23 -15.21 -6.63
C ALA A 32 7.03 -14.26 -6.74
N ILE A 33 6.81 -13.38 -5.78
CA ILE A 33 5.69 -12.44 -5.78
C ILE A 33 6.05 -11.04 -6.29
N ILE A 34 7.35 -10.67 -6.32
CA ILE A 34 7.79 -9.34 -6.75
C ILE A 34 7.70 -9.24 -8.27
N ARG A 35 7.07 -8.20 -8.76
CA ARG A 35 7.03 -7.79 -10.17
C ARG A 35 7.51 -6.35 -10.28
N ASP A 36 7.90 -5.96 -11.49
CA ASP A 36 8.39 -4.62 -11.77
C ASP A 36 7.35 -3.55 -11.41
N GLY A 37 7.85 -2.44 -10.87
CA GLY A 37 7.07 -1.24 -10.65
C GLY A 37 6.86 -0.41 -11.91
N SER A 38 6.18 0.71 -11.77
CA SER A 38 6.04 1.71 -12.82
C SER A 38 6.75 3.00 -12.41
N HIS A 39 7.71 3.42 -13.23
CA HIS A 39 8.49 4.63 -13.02
C HIS A 39 9.41 4.65 -11.79
N THR A 40 9.62 3.53 -11.13
CA THR A 40 10.57 3.37 -10.03
C THR A 40 11.99 3.14 -10.57
N GLU A 41 12.98 3.63 -9.83
CA GLU A 41 14.39 3.28 -10.04
C GLU A 41 14.84 2.13 -9.12
N LEU A 42 13.98 1.72 -8.17
CA LEU A 42 14.28 0.59 -7.29
C LEU A 42 14.20 -0.72 -8.06
N THR A 43 15.19 -1.54 -7.84
CA THR A 43 15.29 -2.88 -8.44
C THR A 43 14.48 -3.91 -7.65
N GLY A 44 14.24 -5.08 -8.24
CA GLY A 44 13.66 -6.21 -7.52
C GLY A 44 14.43 -6.58 -6.24
N TRP A 45 15.75 -6.40 -6.23
CA TRP A 45 16.61 -6.57 -5.05
C TRP A 45 16.33 -5.56 -3.94
N ASP A 46 16.09 -4.31 -4.30
CA ASP A 46 15.73 -3.27 -3.31
C ASP A 46 14.38 -3.59 -2.69
N ILE A 47 13.41 -4.02 -3.50
CA ILE A 47 12.09 -4.44 -3.02
C ILE A 47 12.18 -5.69 -2.15
N LEU A 48 12.94 -6.70 -2.58
CA LEU A 48 13.22 -7.89 -1.78
C LEU A 48 13.77 -7.50 -0.40
N ARG A 49 14.75 -6.60 -0.37
CA ARG A 49 15.34 -6.10 0.88
C ARG A 49 14.32 -5.37 1.76
N VAL A 50 13.45 -4.55 1.17
CA VAL A 50 12.36 -3.87 1.90
C VAL A 50 11.45 -4.89 2.55
N LEU A 51 10.90 -5.82 1.79
CA LEU A 51 9.93 -6.81 2.28
C LEU A 51 10.57 -7.78 3.28
N ARG A 52 11.81 -8.23 3.03
CA ARG A 52 12.53 -9.13 3.92
C ARG A 52 12.87 -8.50 5.26
N THR A 53 13.42 -7.27 5.24
CA THR A 53 13.84 -6.56 6.45
C THR A 53 12.65 -6.22 7.33
N SER A 54 11.56 -5.77 6.73
CA SER A 54 10.34 -5.39 7.45
C SER A 54 9.48 -6.57 7.87
N ARG A 55 9.74 -7.76 7.33
CA ARG A 55 8.89 -8.96 7.53
C ARG A 55 7.42 -8.68 7.23
N SER A 56 7.14 -7.79 6.28
CA SER A 56 5.81 -7.25 6.02
C SER A 56 4.87 -8.20 5.27
N VAL A 57 5.37 -9.28 4.68
CA VAL A 57 4.58 -10.22 3.90
C VAL A 57 4.30 -11.49 4.71
N PHE A 58 3.03 -11.80 4.92
CA PHE A 58 2.56 -13.02 5.56
C PHE A 58 2.22 -14.04 4.49
N PHE A 59 2.94 -15.14 4.46
CA PHE A 59 2.70 -16.27 3.57
C PHE A 59 1.89 -17.36 4.25
N ASP A 60 1.30 -18.22 3.43
CA ASP A 60 0.57 -19.40 3.89
C ASP A 60 -0.54 -19.06 4.91
N THR A 61 -1.20 -17.91 4.72
CA THR A 61 -2.31 -17.42 5.55
C THR A 61 -3.67 -17.79 4.94
N HIS A 62 -4.74 -17.32 5.57
CA HIS A 62 -6.08 -17.18 5.00
C HIS A 62 -6.69 -15.93 5.58
N VAL A 63 -6.66 -14.84 4.84
CA VAL A 63 -7.05 -13.51 5.32
C VAL A 63 -8.17 -12.95 4.46
N GLU A 64 -9.23 -12.46 5.12
CA GLU A 64 -10.22 -11.60 4.49
C GLU A 64 -9.67 -10.17 4.47
N VAL A 65 -9.50 -9.61 3.27
CA VAL A 65 -9.05 -8.23 3.09
C VAL A 65 -10.23 -7.24 3.10
N VAL A 66 -9.94 -5.94 3.18
CA VAL A 66 -10.95 -4.86 3.27
C VAL A 66 -12.06 -4.96 2.21
N SER A 67 -11.76 -5.49 1.04
CA SER A 67 -12.74 -5.67 -0.05
C SER A 67 -13.66 -6.88 0.12
N GLY A 68 -13.48 -7.70 1.17
CA GLY A 68 -14.19 -8.95 1.37
C GLY A 68 -13.62 -10.15 0.61
N HIS A 69 -12.57 -9.95 -0.19
CA HIS A 69 -11.86 -11.05 -0.84
C HIS A 69 -10.95 -11.78 0.14
N HIS A 70 -10.66 -13.03 -0.16
CA HIS A 70 -9.74 -13.87 0.61
C HIS A 70 -8.38 -13.98 -0.10
N THR A 71 -7.31 -14.06 0.67
CA THR A 71 -5.95 -14.25 0.13
C THR A 71 -5.13 -15.21 0.97
N ALA A 72 -4.18 -15.91 0.33
CA ALA A 72 -3.18 -16.74 1.01
C ALA A 72 -1.91 -15.96 1.41
N THR A 73 -1.75 -14.75 0.88
CA THR A 73 -0.57 -13.91 1.12
C THR A 73 -1.03 -12.50 1.42
N TYR A 74 -0.58 -11.94 2.54
CA TYR A 74 -1.01 -10.63 3.01
C TYR A 74 0.19 -9.70 3.21
N LEU A 75 0.14 -8.50 2.64
CA LEU A 75 1.11 -7.44 2.88
C LEU A 75 0.59 -6.48 3.94
N ARG A 76 1.37 -6.28 5.01
CA ARG A 76 1.13 -5.27 6.03
C ARG A 76 2.16 -4.15 5.89
N PHE A 77 1.77 -3.05 5.29
CA PHE A 77 2.68 -1.94 5.02
C PHE A 77 3.10 -1.21 6.31
N GLU A 78 2.29 -1.24 7.35
CA GLU A 78 2.64 -0.71 8.69
C GLU A 78 3.95 -1.33 9.22
N SER A 79 4.22 -2.60 8.89
CA SER A 79 5.50 -3.23 9.24
C SER A 79 6.69 -2.58 8.53
N VAL A 80 6.53 -2.11 7.28
CA VAL A 80 7.55 -1.35 6.55
C VAL A 80 7.76 0.03 7.20
N ALA A 81 6.65 0.69 7.56
CA ALA A 81 6.66 2.04 8.12
C ALA A 81 7.44 2.14 9.45
N ARG A 82 7.61 1.04 10.17
CA ARG A 82 8.43 0.96 11.40
C ARG A 82 9.94 1.11 11.16
N PHE A 83 10.39 1.06 9.91
CA PHE A 83 11.80 1.14 9.54
C PHE A 83 12.12 2.46 8.84
N PRO A 84 12.60 3.50 9.55
CA PRO A 84 12.84 4.82 8.99
C PRO A 84 13.78 4.80 7.77
N LYS A 85 14.78 3.90 7.76
CA LYS A 85 15.70 3.78 6.62
C LYS A 85 15.01 3.24 5.35
N LEU A 86 14.05 2.32 5.50
CA LEU A 86 13.28 1.80 4.39
C LEU A 86 12.29 2.85 3.88
N MET A 87 11.60 3.53 4.80
CA MET A 87 10.69 4.62 4.43
C MET A 87 11.43 5.74 3.70
N ARG A 88 12.64 6.10 4.14
CA ARG A 88 13.46 7.08 3.44
C ARG A 88 13.87 6.62 2.04
N LEU A 89 14.22 5.35 1.86
CA LEU A 89 14.53 4.77 0.55
C LEU A 89 13.33 4.91 -0.41
N LEU A 90 12.14 4.53 0.05
CA LEU A 90 10.90 4.63 -0.74
C LEU A 90 10.56 6.09 -1.04
N ALA A 91 10.64 6.97 -0.03
CA ALA A 91 10.37 8.39 -0.17
C ALA A 91 11.32 9.06 -1.19
N GLN A 92 12.60 8.69 -1.19
CA GLN A 92 13.58 9.20 -2.15
C GLN A 92 13.24 8.82 -3.59
N ASP A 93 12.84 7.58 -3.82
CA ASP A 93 12.46 7.11 -5.15
C ASP A 93 11.17 7.80 -5.65
N MET A 94 10.14 7.85 -4.80
CA MET A 94 8.89 8.55 -5.11
C MET A 94 9.10 10.06 -5.34
N ALA A 95 9.99 10.69 -4.57
CA ALA A 95 10.34 12.09 -4.75
C ALA A 95 11.02 12.37 -6.10
N LYS A 96 11.86 11.44 -6.59
CA LYS A 96 12.44 11.53 -7.94
C LYS A 96 11.39 11.52 -9.02
N TRP A 97 10.40 10.60 -8.91
CA TRP A 97 9.28 10.55 -9.85
C TRP A 97 8.47 11.85 -9.86
N ILE A 98 8.14 12.40 -8.69
CA ILE A 98 7.46 13.70 -8.58
C ILE A 98 8.25 14.78 -9.28
N ARG A 99 9.55 14.91 -8.97
CA ARG A 99 10.43 15.93 -9.54
C ARG A 99 10.52 15.83 -11.06
N TRP A 100 10.59 14.62 -11.58
CA TRP A 100 10.67 14.39 -13.03
C TRP A 100 9.34 14.62 -13.73
N THR A 101 8.27 14.06 -13.21
CA THR A 101 6.94 14.08 -13.84
C THR A 101 6.36 15.49 -13.86
N PHE A 102 6.50 16.21 -12.75
CA PHE A 102 5.89 17.54 -12.56
C PHE A 102 6.89 18.69 -12.68
N ARG A 103 7.99 18.49 -13.41
CA ARG A 103 9.02 19.53 -13.57
C ARG A 103 8.56 20.80 -14.26
N HIS A 104 7.53 20.73 -15.10
CA HIS A 104 6.97 21.85 -15.85
C HIS A 104 5.67 22.38 -15.26
N ASP A 105 5.02 21.61 -14.45
CA ASP A 105 3.79 21.96 -13.72
C ASP A 105 3.89 21.48 -12.28
N PRO A 106 4.60 22.23 -11.41
CA PRO A 106 4.92 21.81 -10.08
C PRO A 106 3.67 21.59 -9.22
N ILE A 107 3.67 20.48 -8.48
CA ILE A 107 2.60 20.19 -7.52
C ILE A 107 2.75 21.03 -6.25
N THR A 108 1.64 21.29 -5.60
CA THR A 108 1.58 22.05 -4.33
C THR A 108 1.66 21.14 -3.11
N GLY A 109 1.21 19.89 -3.25
CA GLY A 109 1.20 18.98 -2.12
C GLY A 109 0.80 17.56 -2.44
N ILE A 110 0.69 16.78 -1.37
CA ILE A 110 0.32 15.36 -1.38
C ILE A 110 -0.90 15.19 -0.48
N VAL A 111 -1.91 14.48 -0.96
CA VAL A 111 -3.05 14.04 -0.14
C VAL A 111 -2.87 12.56 0.17
N ALA A 112 -2.88 12.23 1.45
CA ALA A 112 -2.74 10.87 1.96
C ALA A 112 -3.78 10.58 3.06
N THR A 113 -3.76 9.36 3.59
CA THR A 113 -4.58 8.96 4.74
C THR A 113 -3.79 9.03 6.04
N THR A 114 -4.48 9.20 7.19
CA THR A 114 -3.89 9.07 8.53
C THR A 114 -3.56 7.60 8.85
N SER A 115 -2.61 7.04 8.12
CA SER A 115 -2.14 5.65 8.20
C SER A 115 -0.62 5.64 7.96
N ALA A 116 -0.05 4.47 7.66
CA ALA A 116 1.35 4.38 7.22
C ALA A 116 1.65 5.23 5.95
N ALA A 117 0.64 5.58 5.16
CA ALA A 117 0.77 6.48 4.02
C ALA A 117 1.15 7.93 4.45
N GLU A 118 0.74 8.37 5.65
CA GLU A 118 1.16 9.67 6.23
C GLU A 118 2.68 9.73 6.35
N VAL A 119 3.30 8.71 6.95
CA VAL A 119 4.77 8.65 7.14
C VAL A 119 5.50 8.72 5.79
N LEU A 120 4.93 8.09 4.77
CA LEU A 120 5.49 8.12 3.43
C LEU A 120 5.34 9.51 2.78
N ALA A 121 4.17 10.16 2.92
CA ALA A 121 3.91 11.50 2.41
C ALA A 121 4.84 12.55 3.04
N GLU A 122 5.00 12.50 4.36
CA GLU A 122 5.93 13.38 5.09
C GLU A 122 7.37 13.14 4.65
N GLY A 123 7.80 11.87 4.52
CA GLY A 123 9.13 11.54 4.03
C GLY A 123 9.42 12.07 2.62
N ILE A 124 8.44 12.04 1.72
CA ILE A 124 8.56 12.62 0.37
C ILE A 124 8.66 14.14 0.45
N ALA A 125 7.82 14.79 1.26
CA ALA A 125 7.87 16.23 1.45
C ALA A 125 9.21 16.69 2.02
N ASP A 126 9.77 15.95 2.98
CA ASP A 126 11.09 16.20 3.56
C ASP A 126 12.21 16.08 2.50
N VAL A 127 12.18 15.05 1.68
CA VAL A 127 13.17 14.86 0.59
C VAL A 127 13.12 16.00 -0.42
N LEU A 128 11.93 16.55 -0.67
CA LEU A 128 11.72 17.63 -1.63
C LEU A 128 11.82 19.03 -1.02
N HIS A 129 11.98 19.15 0.29
CA HIS A 129 11.90 20.43 1.01
C HIS A 129 12.77 21.56 0.45
N GLU A 130 13.97 21.24 -0.03
CA GLU A 130 14.88 22.25 -0.61
C GLU A 130 14.47 22.70 -2.02
N THR A 131 13.73 21.87 -2.76
CA THR A 131 13.35 22.11 -4.16
C THR A 131 11.87 22.43 -4.34
N ALA A 132 11.02 21.90 -3.46
CA ALA A 132 9.58 22.11 -3.47
C ALA A 132 9.02 21.96 -2.05
N ARG A 133 8.39 23.01 -1.51
CA ARG A 133 7.75 22.97 -0.21
C ARG A 133 6.36 22.35 -0.33
N LEU A 134 6.31 21.04 -0.42
CA LEU A 134 5.04 20.32 -0.53
C LEU A 134 4.28 20.33 0.78
N ARG A 135 2.97 20.59 0.72
CA ARG A 135 2.08 20.41 1.85
C ARG A 135 1.59 18.96 1.89
N VAL A 136 1.62 18.37 3.08
CA VAL A 136 0.93 17.11 3.34
C VAL A 136 -0.46 17.42 3.87
N THR A 137 -1.47 16.86 3.22
CA THR A 137 -2.87 16.99 3.58
C THR A 137 -3.43 15.60 3.84
N LEU A 138 -4.10 15.42 4.98
CA LEU A 138 -4.51 14.10 5.43
C LEU A 138 -6.03 13.98 5.55
N THR A 139 -6.55 12.86 5.07
CA THR A 139 -7.92 12.42 5.29
C THR A 139 -7.96 11.32 6.36
N PRO A 140 -9.07 11.17 7.11
CA PRO A 140 -9.19 10.11 8.09
C PRO A 140 -9.10 8.72 7.45
N TYR A 141 -8.44 7.81 8.14
CA TYR A 141 -8.50 6.38 7.87
C TYR A 141 -9.10 5.67 9.07
N SER A 142 -10.11 4.85 8.85
CA SER A 142 -10.71 4.04 9.89
C SER A 142 -10.05 2.66 9.95
N CYS A 143 -9.31 2.40 11.01
CA CYS A 143 -8.74 1.07 11.28
C CYS A 143 -9.83 0.00 11.51
N GLU A 144 -11.03 0.40 11.92
CA GLU A 144 -12.15 -0.54 12.13
C GLU A 144 -12.77 -1.02 10.82
N THR A 145 -12.89 -0.14 9.84
CA THR A 145 -13.61 -0.42 8.59
C THR A 145 -12.71 -0.49 7.37
N GLY A 146 -11.44 -0.08 7.47
CA GLY A 146 -10.53 0.07 6.34
C GLY A 146 -10.96 1.16 5.35
N ARG A 147 -11.84 2.08 5.76
CA ARG A 147 -12.39 3.11 4.89
C ARG A 147 -11.61 4.41 4.98
N ILE A 148 -11.45 5.02 3.82
CA ILE A 148 -10.89 6.37 3.66
C ILE A 148 -12.06 7.35 3.80
N GLY A 149 -11.90 8.34 4.69
CA GLY A 149 -12.84 9.44 4.82
C GLY A 149 -12.71 10.47 3.70
N THR A 150 -13.73 11.29 3.55
CA THR A 150 -13.79 12.33 2.51
C THR A 150 -13.39 13.72 3.01
N ASP A 151 -13.39 13.91 4.33
CA ASP A 151 -13.08 15.19 4.94
C ASP A 151 -11.57 15.35 5.14
N ILE A 152 -11.08 16.58 5.05
CA ILE A 152 -9.70 16.90 5.37
C ILE A 152 -9.56 16.99 6.89
N LYS A 153 -8.68 16.18 7.47
CA LYS A 153 -8.37 16.18 8.91
C LYS A 153 -7.22 17.12 9.26
N ILE A 154 -6.19 17.13 8.42
CA ILE A 154 -4.98 17.94 8.60
C ILE A 154 -4.64 18.57 7.26
N GLY A 155 -4.17 19.82 7.28
CA GLY A 155 -3.81 20.57 6.10
C GLY A 155 -5.02 21.25 5.44
N ALA A 156 -4.85 21.64 4.19
CA ALA A 156 -5.90 22.28 3.38
C ALA A 156 -5.57 22.15 1.89
N ILE A 157 -6.61 22.18 1.07
CA ILE A 157 -6.55 22.27 -0.39
C ILE A 157 -7.20 23.61 -0.77
N LYS A 158 -6.49 24.45 -1.54
CA LYS A 158 -7.06 25.67 -2.09
C LYS A 158 -7.47 25.44 -3.53
N PRO A 159 -8.50 26.15 -4.02
CA PRO A 159 -8.93 26.02 -5.40
C PRO A 159 -7.78 26.24 -6.39
N GLY A 160 -7.69 25.35 -7.37
CA GLY A 160 -6.69 25.40 -8.43
C GLY A 160 -5.29 24.90 -8.07
N GLU A 161 -5.05 24.49 -6.83
CA GLU A 161 -3.77 23.89 -6.45
C GLU A 161 -3.66 22.42 -6.91
N HIS A 162 -2.45 22.03 -7.35
CA HIS A 162 -2.18 20.71 -7.88
C HIS A 162 -1.68 19.75 -6.78
N PHE A 163 -2.34 18.61 -6.63
CA PHE A 163 -1.97 17.59 -5.63
C PHE A 163 -1.79 16.21 -6.25
N VAL A 164 -0.90 15.43 -5.65
CA VAL A 164 -0.77 14.00 -5.89
C VAL A 164 -1.51 13.23 -4.79
N ALA A 165 -2.31 12.25 -5.18
CA ALA A 165 -2.94 11.31 -4.26
C ALA A 165 -1.99 10.17 -3.93
N LEU A 166 -1.73 9.91 -2.64
CA LEU A 166 -0.80 8.87 -2.18
C LEU A 166 -1.50 7.91 -1.22
N ASN A 167 -1.35 6.62 -1.49
CA ASN A 167 -1.68 5.56 -0.54
C ASN A 167 -0.53 4.54 -0.45
N ASP A 168 -0.59 3.66 0.54
CA ASP A 168 0.40 2.59 0.73
C ASP A 168 0.25 1.47 -0.31
N VAL A 169 -0.91 0.84 -0.38
CA VAL A 169 -1.19 -0.33 -1.21
C VAL A 169 -2.53 -0.19 -1.93
N THR A 170 -2.58 -0.66 -3.15
CA THR A 170 -3.85 -0.74 -3.89
C THR A 170 -3.96 -2.04 -4.69
N THR A 171 -5.17 -2.53 -4.91
CA THR A 171 -5.45 -3.63 -5.84
C THR A 171 -5.95 -3.07 -7.17
N ARG A 172 -7.09 -2.40 -7.17
CA ARG A 172 -7.76 -1.85 -8.36
C ARG A 172 -7.58 -0.34 -8.54
N GLY A 173 -6.96 0.35 -7.58
CA GLY A 173 -6.85 1.81 -7.60
C GLY A 173 -7.95 2.56 -6.84
N ASN A 174 -8.89 1.86 -6.21
CA ASN A 174 -10.01 2.48 -5.49
C ASN A 174 -9.57 3.47 -4.40
N CYS A 175 -8.50 3.14 -3.66
CA CYS A 175 -8.01 3.99 -2.58
C CYS A 175 -7.50 5.33 -3.13
N VAL A 176 -6.63 5.29 -4.13
CA VAL A 176 -6.06 6.51 -4.73
C VAL A 176 -7.11 7.30 -5.51
N SER A 177 -8.09 6.63 -6.14
CA SER A 177 -9.22 7.29 -6.78
C SER A 177 -10.10 8.05 -5.78
N LYS A 178 -10.33 7.49 -4.59
CA LYS A 178 -11.04 8.20 -3.51
C LYS A 178 -10.27 9.41 -3.03
N LEU A 179 -8.95 9.31 -2.87
CA LEU A 179 -8.10 10.44 -2.52
C LEU A 179 -8.09 11.50 -3.63
N GLY A 180 -8.06 11.07 -4.89
CA GLY A 180 -8.22 11.97 -6.04
C GLY A 180 -9.54 12.73 -6.00
N LYS A 181 -10.64 12.05 -5.62
CA LYS A 181 -11.93 12.69 -5.43
C LYS A 181 -11.93 13.70 -4.27
N VAL A 182 -11.26 13.41 -3.16
CA VAL A 182 -11.07 14.38 -2.07
C VAL A 182 -10.39 15.65 -2.58
N ILE A 183 -9.37 15.53 -3.43
CA ILE A 183 -8.68 16.68 -4.04
C ILE A 183 -9.67 17.52 -4.84
N THR A 184 -10.41 16.90 -5.76
CA THR A 184 -11.32 17.61 -6.67
C THR A 184 -12.55 18.18 -5.97
N ASP A 185 -13.12 17.47 -5.01
CA ASP A 185 -14.28 17.94 -4.22
C ASP A 185 -13.93 19.18 -3.37
N ASN A 186 -12.65 19.37 -3.03
CA ASN A 186 -12.15 20.55 -2.33
C ASN A 186 -11.60 21.65 -3.29
N GLY A 187 -11.87 21.53 -4.58
CA GLY A 187 -11.49 22.51 -5.60
C GLY A 187 -10.04 22.44 -6.07
N GLY A 188 -9.27 21.46 -5.61
CA GLY A 188 -7.92 21.18 -6.11
C GLY A 188 -7.92 20.44 -7.45
N LEU A 189 -6.74 20.33 -8.03
CA LEU A 189 -6.50 19.61 -9.28
C LEU A 189 -5.68 18.34 -8.97
N LEU A 190 -6.21 17.18 -9.38
CA LEU A 190 -5.47 15.93 -9.28
C LEU A 190 -4.39 15.90 -10.35
N ALA A 191 -3.11 16.00 -9.94
CA ALA A 191 -1.97 15.98 -10.84
C ALA A 191 -1.52 14.53 -11.15
N GLY A 192 -1.61 13.63 -10.18
CA GLY A 192 -1.20 12.24 -10.34
C GLY A 192 -1.51 11.40 -9.11
N MET A 193 -1.19 10.13 -9.19
CA MET A 193 -1.43 9.17 -8.12
C MET A 193 -0.21 8.31 -7.88
N MET A 194 0.00 7.87 -6.64
CA MET A 194 1.11 7.00 -6.30
C MET A 194 0.79 6.05 -5.15
N VAL A 195 1.42 4.88 -5.20
CA VAL A 195 1.37 3.86 -4.15
C VAL A 195 2.73 3.19 -3.99
N PHE A 196 3.00 2.60 -2.82
CA PHE A 196 4.12 1.69 -2.70
C PHE A 196 3.87 0.42 -3.54
N ALA A 197 2.75 -0.24 -3.36
CA ALA A 197 2.50 -1.49 -4.05
C ALA A 197 1.12 -1.56 -4.71
N ARG A 198 1.09 -2.10 -5.92
CA ARG A 198 -0.10 -2.74 -6.51
C ARG A 198 -0.14 -4.19 -6.08
N ARG A 199 -1.32 -4.76 -6.04
CA ARG A 199 -1.50 -6.19 -5.77
C ARG A 199 -2.34 -6.83 -6.87
N ASP A 200 -1.88 -7.99 -7.33
CA ASP A 200 -2.64 -8.89 -8.20
C ASP A 200 -3.14 -8.23 -9.50
N SER A 201 -2.26 -7.47 -10.16
CA SER A 201 -2.59 -6.74 -11.39
C SER A 201 -3.04 -7.64 -12.53
N GLY A 202 -2.64 -8.91 -12.53
CA GLY A 202 -3.06 -9.89 -13.53
C GLY A 202 -4.54 -10.22 -13.44
N GLN A 203 -5.08 -10.30 -12.22
CA GLN A 203 -6.51 -10.57 -11.98
C GLN A 203 -7.33 -9.28 -11.87
N PHE A 204 -6.77 -8.24 -11.26
CA PHE A 204 -7.45 -6.99 -10.98
C PHE A 204 -6.75 -5.82 -11.66
N PRO A 205 -7.01 -5.56 -12.94
CA PRO A 205 -6.48 -4.38 -13.61
C PRO A 205 -6.94 -3.12 -12.91
N LEU A 206 -6.13 -2.06 -13.01
CA LEU A 206 -6.53 -0.74 -12.52
C LEU A 206 -7.83 -0.30 -13.20
N ILE A 207 -8.74 0.21 -12.41
CA ILE A 207 -10.05 0.70 -12.86
C ILE A 207 -10.13 2.21 -12.65
N GLY A 208 -11.03 2.78 -13.42
CA GLY A 208 -11.44 4.17 -13.34
C GLY A 208 -10.72 5.08 -14.32
N ASP A 209 -11.50 5.99 -14.85
CA ASP A 209 -11.03 7.00 -15.80
C ASP A 209 -9.95 7.90 -15.20
N LEU A 210 -9.99 8.13 -13.88
CA LEU A 210 -8.97 8.92 -13.18
C LEU A 210 -7.57 8.35 -13.35
N ILE A 211 -7.40 7.02 -13.19
CA ILE A 211 -6.08 6.37 -13.32
C ILE A 211 -5.62 6.39 -14.79
N ALA A 212 -6.54 6.25 -15.74
CA ALA A 212 -6.22 6.33 -17.16
C ALA A 212 -5.84 7.74 -17.64
N GLN A 213 -6.31 8.78 -16.93
CA GLN A 213 -6.13 10.18 -17.30
C GLN A 213 -4.96 10.87 -16.58
N HIS A 214 -4.41 10.26 -15.52
CA HIS A 214 -3.37 10.86 -14.68
C HIS A 214 -2.12 9.98 -14.59
N PRO A 215 -0.94 10.57 -14.46
CA PRO A 215 0.28 9.83 -14.17
C PRO A 215 0.10 8.96 -12.91
N PHE A 216 0.46 7.68 -13.02
CA PHE A 216 0.34 6.74 -11.93
C PHE A 216 1.67 6.03 -11.66
N TYR A 217 2.16 6.18 -10.44
CA TYR A 217 3.38 5.56 -9.95
C TYR A 217 3.08 4.43 -8.97
N TYR A 218 3.82 3.33 -9.07
CA TYR A 218 3.91 2.30 -8.05
C TYR A 218 5.32 1.72 -7.99
N THR A 219 5.83 1.50 -6.77
CA THR A 219 7.19 0.99 -6.57
C THR A 219 7.31 -0.47 -7.00
N THR A 220 6.28 -1.28 -6.74
CA THR A 220 6.26 -2.70 -7.12
C THR A 220 4.84 -3.17 -7.39
N ASP A 221 4.71 -4.18 -8.22
CA ASP A 221 3.49 -4.98 -8.33
C ASP A 221 3.72 -6.33 -7.64
N LEU A 222 2.81 -6.76 -6.80
CA LEU A 222 2.94 -7.99 -6.03
C LEU A 222 1.92 -9.02 -6.49
N ASP A 223 2.41 -10.17 -6.93
CA ASP A 223 1.60 -11.32 -7.30
C ASP A 223 1.04 -11.97 -6.01
N MET A 224 -0.11 -11.52 -5.60
CA MET A 224 -0.79 -11.92 -4.36
C MET A 224 -2.24 -12.26 -4.66
N PRO A 225 -2.54 -13.46 -5.16
CA PRO A 225 -3.85 -13.87 -5.60
C PRO A 225 -4.93 -13.68 -4.55
N GLN A 226 -6.09 -13.20 -5.00
CA GLN A 226 -7.27 -13.01 -4.17
C GLN A 226 -8.46 -13.74 -4.79
N TRP A 227 -9.39 -14.18 -3.97
CA TRP A 227 -10.57 -14.91 -4.40
C TRP A 227 -11.83 -14.33 -3.76
N GLU A 228 -12.92 -14.36 -4.49
CA GLU A 228 -14.23 -14.22 -3.89
C GLU A 228 -14.44 -15.34 -2.86
N PRO A 229 -15.15 -15.09 -1.74
CA PRO A 229 -15.36 -16.09 -0.70
C PRO A 229 -15.87 -17.44 -1.23
N ALA A 230 -16.84 -17.41 -2.17
CA ALA A 230 -17.42 -18.61 -2.76
C ALA A 230 -16.42 -19.42 -3.63
N GLN A 231 -15.37 -18.80 -4.11
CA GLN A 231 -14.36 -19.41 -4.98
C GLN A 231 -13.04 -19.70 -4.25
N CYS A 232 -12.93 -19.30 -2.99
CA CYS A 232 -11.71 -19.42 -2.22
C CYS A 232 -11.29 -20.89 -2.00
N PRO A 233 -10.10 -21.29 -2.48
CA PRO A 233 -9.62 -22.67 -2.29
C PRO A 233 -9.31 -22.98 -0.83
N LEU A 234 -9.01 -21.97 -0.01
CA LEU A 234 -8.68 -22.13 1.41
C LEU A 234 -9.95 -22.39 2.23
N CYS A 235 -11.08 -21.77 1.86
CA CYS A 235 -12.38 -22.08 2.45
C CYS A 235 -12.78 -23.52 2.19
N ARG A 236 -12.52 -24.06 1.00
CA ARG A 236 -12.86 -25.45 0.64
C ARG A 236 -12.14 -26.49 1.50
N VAL A 237 -10.97 -26.17 2.02
CA VAL A 237 -10.19 -27.04 2.92
C VAL A 237 -10.37 -26.65 4.40
N ASN A 238 -11.36 -25.82 4.72
CA ASN A 238 -11.66 -25.33 6.06
C ASN A 238 -10.45 -24.73 6.79
N LYS A 239 -9.55 -24.02 6.06
CA LYS A 239 -8.47 -23.29 6.69
C LYS A 239 -9.05 -22.12 7.49
N PRO A 240 -8.64 -21.91 8.77
CA PRO A 240 -9.13 -20.80 9.58
C PRO A 240 -8.97 -19.46 8.84
N LEU A 241 -10.06 -18.67 8.82
CA LEU A 241 -10.09 -17.34 8.22
C LEU A 241 -9.81 -16.29 9.28
N LEU A 242 -8.83 -15.43 9.02
CA LEU A 242 -8.49 -14.28 9.85
C LEU A 242 -8.99 -12.99 9.17
N SER A 243 -9.37 -12.02 9.96
CA SER A 243 -9.61 -10.69 9.43
C SER A 243 -8.27 -9.94 9.21
N TRP A 244 -8.20 -9.08 8.22
CA TRP A 244 -7.07 -8.18 8.04
C TRP A 244 -6.78 -7.33 9.30
N ARG A 245 -7.78 -7.09 10.15
CA ARG A 245 -7.64 -6.35 11.42
C ARG A 245 -6.84 -7.11 12.46
N ASP A 246 -6.96 -8.43 12.43
CA ASP A 246 -6.32 -9.32 13.41
C ASP A 246 -4.87 -9.65 13.03
N MET A 247 -4.41 -9.16 11.85
CA MET A 247 -3.06 -9.41 11.39
C MET A 247 -2.04 -8.71 12.32
N PRO A 248 -1.07 -9.46 12.87
CA PRO A 248 -0.19 -8.92 13.90
C PRO A 248 0.81 -7.91 13.35
N GLU A 249 1.26 -7.00 14.20
CA GLU A 249 2.44 -6.18 13.98
C GLU A 249 3.66 -6.91 14.52
N LEU A 250 4.53 -7.38 13.63
CA LEU A 250 5.70 -8.19 13.98
C LEU A 250 7.01 -7.44 13.75
#